data_c8af32775ee2a0edb8f05b35f88acb97
#
_entry.id   c8af32775ee2a0edb8f05b35f88acb97
#
_cell.length_a   1.000
_cell.length_b   1.000
_cell.length_c   1.000
_cell.angle_alpha   90.00
_cell.angle_beta   90.00
_cell.angle_gamma   90.00
#
_symmetry.space_group_name_H-M   'P 1'
#
loop_
_entity.id
_entity.type
_entity.pdbx_description
1 polymer ?
#
loop_
_entity_poly.entity_id
_entity_poly.type
_entity_poly.pdbx_seq_one_letter_code
_entity_poly.pdbx_strand_id
1 'polypeptide(L)'
;MIPQLEDELREYDQLKSGELNLPHVERLDQIAPFITKIRIAKGVSQTELARRLGVSKQVISRYEEADYQTVAIARLQEILDAMGIKTLVTLTA
;
A
#
# COMPACT_ATOMS: atom_id res chain seq x y z
N MET A 1 -8.71 -20.57 -15.35
CA MET A 1 -8.16 -19.32 -14.83
C MET A 1 -9.12 -18.70 -13.81
N ILE A 2 -8.57 -18.22 -12.73
CA ILE A 2 -9.38 -17.63 -11.64
C ILE A 2 -9.68 -16.18 -12.01
N PRO A 3 -10.96 -15.76 -12.14
CA PRO A 3 -11.28 -14.38 -12.52
C PRO A 3 -10.64 -13.33 -11.61
N GLN A 4 -10.53 -13.63 -10.32
CA GLN A 4 -9.92 -12.75 -9.34
C GLN A 4 -8.45 -12.46 -9.67
N LEU A 5 -7.71 -13.45 -10.16
CA LEU A 5 -6.31 -13.29 -10.54
C LEU A 5 -6.18 -12.37 -11.77
N GLU A 6 -7.09 -12.50 -12.73
CA GLU A 6 -7.10 -11.63 -13.89
C GLU A 6 -7.33 -10.18 -13.50
N ASP A 7 -8.26 -9.94 -12.57
CA ASP A 7 -8.54 -8.60 -12.08
C ASP A 7 -7.33 -8.00 -11.38
N GLU A 8 -6.62 -8.79 -10.57
CA GLU A 8 -5.41 -8.35 -9.90
C GLU A 8 -4.30 -7.99 -10.89
N LEU A 9 -4.09 -8.80 -11.92
CA LEU A 9 -3.07 -8.54 -12.94
C LEU A 9 -3.40 -7.30 -13.75
N ARG A 10 -4.66 -7.12 -14.08
CA ARG A 10 -5.13 -5.96 -14.83
C ARG A 10 -4.92 -4.67 -14.03
N GLU A 11 -5.26 -4.70 -12.75
CA GLU A 11 -5.05 -3.59 -11.84
C GLU A 11 -3.56 -3.27 -11.71
N TYR A 12 -2.71 -4.30 -11.61
CA TYR A 12 -1.26 -4.15 -11.55
C TYR A 12 -0.73 -3.44 -12.79
N ASP A 13 -1.09 -3.90 -13.98
CA ASP A 13 -0.66 -3.30 -15.24
C ASP A 13 -1.10 -1.85 -15.35
N GLN A 14 -2.34 -1.56 -14.97
CA GLN A 14 -2.90 -0.23 -15.00
C GLN A 14 -2.13 0.73 -14.10
N LEU A 15 -1.80 0.29 -12.90
CA LEU A 15 -1.05 1.10 -11.94
C LEU A 15 0.40 1.31 -12.36
N LYS A 16 1.02 0.30 -13.01
CA LYS A 16 2.41 0.39 -13.43
C LYS A 16 2.63 1.19 -14.70
N SER A 17 1.58 1.52 -15.43
CA SER A 17 1.70 2.27 -16.68
C SER A 17 2.05 3.75 -16.51
N GLY A 18 2.31 4.18 -15.29
CA GLY A 18 2.66 5.56 -15.00
C GLY A 18 1.47 6.43 -14.63
N GLU A 19 0.29 5.83 -14.62
CA GLU A 19 -0.95 6.52 -14.27
C GLU A 19 -1.30 6.30 -12.80
N LEU A 20 -0.31 6.47 -11.93
CA LEU A 20 -0.52 6.30 -10.50
C LEU A 20 -1.36 7.47 -9.98
N ASN A 21 -2.65 7.24 -9.83
CA ASN A 21 -3.55 8.17 -9.18
C ASN A 21 -3.61 7.84 -7.70
N LEU A 22 -2.88 8.61 -6.90
CA LEU A 22 -2.94 8.45 -5.47
C LEU A 22 -4.30 8.92 -4.96
N PRO A 23 -4.87 8.23 -3.98
CA PRO A 23 -6.18 8.61 -3.46
C PRO A 23 -6.12 9.95 -2.74
N HIS A 24 -7.17 10.75 -2.92
CA HIS A 24 -7.41 11.89 -2.05
C HIS A 24 -8.27 11.39 -0.89
N VAL A 25 -7.77 11.45 0.32
CA VAL A 25 -8.49 10.96 1.49
C VAL A 25 -8.69 12.10 2.49
N GLU A 26 -9.81 12.06 3.17
CA GLU A 26 -10.17 13.06 4.17
C GLU A 26 -10.03 12.54 5.60
N ARG A 27 -9.84 11.23 5.74
CA ARG A 27 -9.66 10.57 7.03
C ARG A 27 -8.40 9.72 6.99
N LEU A 28 -7.68 9.67 8.11
CA LEU A 28 -6.45 8.89 8.20
C LEU A 28 -6.69 7.39 7.97
N ASP A 29 -7.84 6.88 8.44
CA ASP A 29 -8.17 5.46 8.30
C ASP A 29 -8.49 5.06 6.86
N GLN A 30 -8.71 6.01 5.97
CA GLN A 30 -8.96 5.73 4.55
C GLN A 30 -7.68 5.38 3.77
N ILE A 31 -6.52 5.64 4.36
CA ILE A 31 -5.24 5.38 3.69
C ILE A 31 -4.95 3.88 3.64
N ALA A 32 -5.25 3.19 4.73
CA ALA A 32 -4.87 1.78 4.90
C ALA A 32 -5.31 0.86 3.75
N PRO A 33 -6.56 0.93 3.24
CA PRO A 33 -6.97 0.04 2.15
C PRO A 33 -6.21 0.26 0.84
N PHE A 34 -5.54 1.38 0.67
CA PHE A 34 -4.82 1.68 -0.57
C PHE A 34 -3.37 1.22 -0.56
N ILE A 35 -2.84 0.79 0.58
CA ILE A 35 -1.41 0.47 0.72
C ILE A 35 -0.98 -0.64 -0.25
N THR A 36 -1.75 -1.72 -0.35
CA THR A 36 -1.42 -2.81 -1.26
C THR A 36 -1.37 -2.33 -2.71
N LYS A 37 -2.33 -1.51 -3.12
CA LYS A 37 -2.35 -0.96 -4.48
C LYS A 37 -1.16 -0.07 -4.74
N ILE A 38 -0.79 0.76 -3.78
CA ILE A 38 0.39 1.62 -3.87
C ILE A 38 1.65 0.77 -4.01
N ARG A 39 1.77 -0.28 -3.19
CA ARG A 39 2.92 -1.18 -3.26
C ARG A 39 3.06 -1.79 -4.66
N ILE A 40 1.95 -2.29 -5.21
CA ILE A 40 1.94 -2.88 -6.55
C ILE A 40 2.33 -1.84 -7.59
N ALA A 41 1.76 -0.65 -7.49
CA ALA A 41 2.04 0.43 -8.43
C ALA A 41 3.51 0.86 -8.42
N LYS A 42 4.14 0.80 -7.26
CA LYS A 42 5.57 1.14 -7.12
C LYS A 42 6.47 -0.02 -7.52
N GLY A 43 5.90 -1.18 -7.86
CA GLY A 43 6.68 -2.36 -8.26
C GLY A 43 7.44 -2.99 -7.10
N VAL A 44 6.99 -2.79 -5.88
CA VAL A 44 7.64 -3.31 -4.67
C VAL A 44 6.95 -4.60 -4.26
N SER A 45 7.70 -5.71 -4.20
CA SER A 45 7.14 -6.98 -3.74
C SER A 45 6.93 -6.97 -2.23
N GLN A 46 6.13 -7.91 -1.72
CA GLN A 46 5.97 -8.08 -0.28
C GLN A 46 7.33 -8.36 0.38
N THR A 47 8.15 -9.19 -0.25
CA THR A 47 9.49 -9.51 0.26
C THR A 47 10.37 -8.27 0.34
N GLU A 48 10.35 -7.44 -0.71
CA GLU A 48 11.15 -6.22 -0.73
C GLU A 48 10.68 -5.20 0.32
N LEU A 49 9.36 -5.04 0.45
CA LEU A 49 8.83 -4.15 1.47
C LEU A 49 9.22 -4.62 2.87
N ALA A 50 9.11 -5.94 3.12
CA ALA A 50 9.50 -6.54 4.39
C ALA A 50 10.98 -6.26 4.68
N ARG A 51 11.85 -6.41 3.67
CA ARG A 51 13.28 -6.12 3.81
C ARG A 51 13.52 -4.66 4.21
N ARG A 52 12.84 -3.74 3.54
CA ARG A 52 13.00 -2.30 3.82
C ARG A 52 12.55 -1.93 5.24
N LEU A 53 11.55 -2.64 5.75
CA LEU A 53 11.02 -2.40 7.10
C LEU A 53 11.71 -3.23 8.18
N GLY A 54 12.57 -4.17 7.80
CA GLY A 54 13.24 -5.05 8.76
C GLY A 54 12.31 -6.07 9.40
N VAL A 55 11.27 -6.52 8.67
CA VAL A 55 10.32 -7.52 9.14
C VAL A 55 10.27 -8.69 8.17
N SER A 56 9.56 -9.77 8.53
CA SER A 56 9.40 -10.91 7.64
C SER A 56 8.30 -10.65 6.61
N LYS A 57 8.37 -11.39 5.49
CA LYS A 57 7.32 -11.34 4.48
C LYS A 57 5.95 -11.68 5.06
N GLN A 58 5.91 -12.62 6.01
CA GLN A 58 4.67 -13.03 6.65
C GLN A 58 3.98 -11.87 7.38
N VAL A 59 4.76 -10.96 7.95
CA VAL A 59 4.21 -9.77 8.59
C VAL A 59 3.50 -8.90 7.56
N ILE A 60 4.12 -8.66 6.40
CA ILE A 60 3.50 -7.88 5.33
C ILE A 60 2.24 -8.58 4.82
N SER A 61 2.30 -9.89 4.64
CA SER A 61 1.16 -10.67 4.18
C SER A 61 -0.04 -10.53 5.14
N ARG A 62 0.21 -10.58 6.45
CA ARG A 62 -0.84 -10.38 7.46
C ARG A 62 -1.42 -8.98 7.42
N TYR A 63 -0.57 -7.98 7.24
CA TYR A 63 -1.03 -6.59 7.10
C TYR A 63 -1.99 -6.48 5.91
N GLU A 64 -1.63 -7.07 4.77
CA GLU A 64 -2.43 -6.99 3.55
C GLU A 64 -3.74 -7.76 3.65
N GLU A 65 -3.75 -8.89 4.36
CA GLU A 65 -4.98 -9.63 4.62
C GLU A 65 -6.00 -8.79 5.38
N ALA A 66 -5.54 -7.90 6.25
CA ALA A 66 -6.38 -7.01 7.03
C ALA A 66 -6.51 -5.63 6.40
N ASP A 67 -6.12 -5.45 5.14
CA ASP A 67 -6.08 -4.17 4.44
C ASP A 67 -5.35 -3.10 5.25
N TYR A 68 -4.31 -3.48 5.99
CA TYR A 68 -3.52 -2.60 6.86
C TYR A 68 -4.33 -1.92 7.96
N GLN A 69 -5.56 -2.38 8.21
CA GLN A 69 -6.46 -1.75 9.19
C GLN A 69 -5.99 -1.91 10.63
N THR A 70 -5.18 -2.93 10.90
CA THR A 70 -4.69 -3.21 12.26
C THR A 70 -3.32 -2.60 12.53
N VAL A 71 -2.76 -1.88 11.57
CA VAL A 71 -1.40 -1.34 11.67
C VAL A 71 -1.45 0.02 12.35
N ALA A 72 -0.54 0.25 13.30
CA ALA A 72 -0.43 1.54 13.97
C ALA A 72 -0.07 2.65 12.98
N ILE A 73 -0.54 3.86 13.26
CA ILE A 73 -0.30 5.01 12.38
C ILE A 73 1.19 5.23 12.10
N ALA A 74 2.04 5.12 13.11
CA ALA A 74 3.47 5.29 12.93
C ALA A 74 4.05 4.27 11.95
N ARG A 75 3.56 3.02 12.00
CA ARG A 75 3.99 1.97 11.08
C ARG A 75 3.47 2.24 9.66
N LEU A 76 2.24 2.74 9.53
CA LEU A 76 1.72 3.12 8.21
C LEU A 76 2.61 4.18 7.57
N GLN A 77 3.05 5.16 8.34
CA GLN A 77 3.96 6.20 7.85
C GLN A 77 5.29 5.59 7.40
N GLU A 78 5.86 4.67 8.19
CA GLU A 78 7.09 3.97 7.82
C GLU A 78 6.94 3.19 6.53
N ILE A 79 5.78 2.54 6.34
CA ILE A 79 5.48 1.78 5.12
C ILE A 79 5.45 2.70 3.90
N LEU A 80 4.77 3.82 4.01
CA LEU A 80 4.70 4.81 2.93
C LEU A 80 6.09 5.37 2.64
N ASP A 81 6.85 5.70 3.67
CA ASP A 81 8.23 6.19 3.51
C ASP A 81 9.10 5.16 2.79
N ALA A 82 8.97 3.88 3.15
CA ALA A 82 9.73 2.80 2.54
C ALA A 82 9.42 2.63 1.06
N MET A 83 8.25 3.07 0.62
CA MET A 83 7.85 3.02 -0.79
C MET A 83 8.09 4.36 -1.52
N GLY A 84 8.67 5.35 -0.85
CA GLY A 84 8.94 6.64 -1.45
C GLY A 84 7.70 7.51 -1.66
N ILE A 85 6.64 7.24 -0.89
CA ILE A 85 5.40 8.02 -0.96
C ILE A 85 5.45 9.12 0.09
N LYS A 86 5.22 10.33 -0.34
CA LYS A 86 5.13 11.48 0.58
C LYS A 86 3.68 11.71 0.97
N THR A 87 3.48 12.03 2.23
CA THR A 87 2.15 12.38 2.73
C THR A 87 2.07 13.87 3.02
N LEU A 88 0.92 14.44 2.70
CA LEU A 88 0.60 15.83 3.06
C LEU A 88 -0.66 15.78 3.91
N VAL A 89 -0.54 16.24 5.14
CA VAL A 89 -1.65 16.22 6.10
C VAL A 89 -2.03 17.65 6.44
N THR A 90 -3.32 17.96 6.29
CA THR A 90 -3.86 19.27 6.65
C THR A 90 -4.99 19.06 7.66
N LEU A 91 -4.86 19.73 8.80
CA LEU A 91 -5.91 19.72 9.82
C LEU A 91 -6.64 21.05 9.75
N THR A 92 -7.96 21.00 9.76
CA THR A 92 -8.80 22.18 9.76
C THR A 92 -9.75 22.16 10.95
N ALA A 93 -10.09 23.34 11.45
CA ALA A 93 -11.06 23.43 12.54
C ALA A 93 -12.50 23.44 11.99
#